data_348fd90a9c8d4e01fa0efc5e9881ef27
#
_entry.id   348fd90a9c8d4e01fa0efc5e9881ef27
#
_cell.length_a   1.000
_cell.length_b   1.000
_cell.length_c   1.000
_cell.angle_alpha   90.00
_cell.angle_beta   90.00
_cell.angle_gamma   90.00
#
_symmetry.space_group_name_H-M   'P 1'
#
loop_
_entity.id
_entity.type
_entity.pdbx_description
1 polymer ?
#
loop_
_entity_poly.entity_id
_entity_poly.type
_entity_poly.pdbx_seq_one_letter_code
_entity_poly.pdbx_strand_id
1 'polypeptide(L)'
;MSVPESNSPATRPLRDNRRGGRRRAWAWFLARWSLVGAIWTGFVALLFVAWCAYDLPGPERLNELQRRPSVTLLAADGSLIASYGDLFGDTVRLADLPPYLPEAVLATEDRRFYDHFGLDLRGIARAIYVNVTRGELVQGGSTITQQVAKNLFLTPERSLHRKGQEMLLALWLEKTFTKDEILELYLNRVYFGAGT
;
A
#
# COMPACT_ATOMS: atom_id res chain seq x y z
N MET A 1 43.21 -25.84 84.03
CA MET A 1 42.85 -26.92 83.04
C MET A 1 41.90 -26.28 82.06
N SER A 2 42.46 -25.72 81.01
CA SER A 2 41.74 -24.93 79.96
C SER A 2 41.50 -25.85 78.76
N VAL A 3 40.27 -26.01 78.38
CA VAL A 3 39.81 -26.74 77.16
C VAL A 3 39.93 -25.84 75.93
N PRO A 4 40.55 -26.24 74.80
CA PRO A 4 40.63 -25.44 73.66
C PRO A 4 39.29 -25.49 72.83
N GLU A 5 38.82 -24.30 72.44
CA GLU A 5 37.71 -24.05 71.54
C GLU A 5 38.01 -24.60 70.14
N SER A 6 37.15 -25.49 69.63
CA SER A 6 37.23 -26.06 68.31
C SER A 6 36.67 -25.01 67.25
N ASN A 7 37.56 -24.50 66.49
CA ASN A 7 37.25 -23.58 65.39
C ASN A 7 36.69 -24.39 64.23
N SER A 8 35.35 -24.32 63.99
CA SER A 8 34.67 -25.01 62.91
C SER A 8 34.73 -24.10 61.62
N PRO A 9 35.19 -24.57 60.46
CA PRO A 9 35.25 -23.74 59.27
C PRO A 9 33.84 -23.51 58.69
N ALA A 10 33.46 -22.24 58.56
CA ALA A 10 32.22 -21.81 57.96
C ALA A 10 32.16 -22.28 56.49
N THR A 11 31.26 -23.19 56.18
CA THR A 11 30.94 -23.65 54.83
C THR A 11 30.28 -22.50 54.07
N ARG A 12 31.00 -21.89 53.11
CA ARG A 12 30.45 -20.91 52.14
C ARG A 12 29.42 -21.61 51.28
N PRO A 13 28.18 -21.08 51.14
CA PRO A 13 27.19 -21.63 50.22
C PRO A 13 27.69 -21.50 48.76
N LEU A 14 27.77 -22.62 48.06
CA LEU A 14 28.06 -22.67 46.63
C LEU A 14 26.98 -21.91 45.90
N ARG A 15 27.37 -20.80 45.33
CA ARG A 15 26.51 -19.92 44.49
C ARG A 15 26.05 -20.73 43.27
N ASP A 16 24.77 -21.15 43.27
CA ASP A 16 24.16 -21.94 42.20
C ASP A 16 24.07 -21.09 40.89
N ASN A 17 25.09 -21.23 40.06
CA ASN A 17 25.24 -20.50 38.79
C ASN A 17 24.48 -21.18 37.64
N ARG A 18 23.64 -22.19 37.94
CA ARG A 18 22.93 -23.00 36.93
C ARG A 18 21.75 -22.29 36.27
N ARG A 19 21.22 -21.20 36.88
CA ARG A 19 20.05 -20.47 36.33
C ARG A 19 20.40 -19.54 35.17
N GLY A 20 21.62 -19.08 35.05
CA GLY A 20 22.07 -18.20 33.94
C GLY A 20 22.25 -18.91 32.61
N GLY A 21 22.70 -20.17 32.62
CA GLY A 21 22.97 -20.94 31.41
C GLY A 21 21.69 -21.31 30.64
N ARG A 22 20.63 -21.72 31.35
CA ARG A 22 19.34 -22.07 30.71
C ARG A 22 18.67 -20.89 30.05
N ARG A 23 18.69 -19.70 30.66
CA ARG A 23 18.11 -18.47 30.05
C ARG A 23 18.85 -18.04 28.79
N ARG A 24 20.17 -18.14 28.79
CA ARG A 24 20.99 -17.85 27.58
C ARG A 24 20.74 -18.86 26.47
N ALA A 25 20.65 -20.14 26.76
CA ALA A 25 20.36 -21.17 25.78
C ALA A 25 18.98 -20.99 25.14
N TRP A 26 17.96 -20.65 25.92
CA TRP A 26 16.61 -20.33 25.44
C TRP A 26 16.59 -19.04 24.57
N ALA A 27 17.33 -18.02 25.00
CA ALA A 27 17.44 -16.78 24.21
C ALA A 27 18.10 -17.02 22.84
N TRP A 28 19.17 -17.84 22.80
CA TRP A 28 19.82 -18.25 21.54
C TRP A 28 18.91 -19.11 20.66
N PHE A 29 18.15 -20.01 21.25
CA PHE A 29 17.17 -20.81 20.52
C PHE A 29 16.08 -19.93 19.91
N LEU A 30 15.48 -19.03 20.69
CA LEU A 30 14.47 -18.08 20.18
C LEU A 30 15.05 -17.15 19.09
N ALA A 31 16.25 -16.59 19.32
CA ALA A 31 16.91 -15.74 18.32
C ALA A 31 17.17 -16.48 17.00
N ARG A 32 17.61 -17.74 17.07
CA ARG A 32 17.85 -18.57 15.88
C ARG A 32 16.55 -18.83 15.11
N TRP A 33 15.48 -19.23 15.82
CA TRP A 33 14.20 -19.52 15.17
C TRP A 33 13.49 -18.26 14.66
N SER A 34 13.63 -17.12 15.35
CA SER A 34 13.12 -15.84 14.85
C SER A 34 13.89 -15.40 13.58
N LEU A 35 15.20 -15.62 13.52
CA LEU A 35 15.99 -15.35 12.32
C LEU A 35 15.56 -16.26 11.15
N VAL A 36 15.40 -17.56 11.40
CA VAL A 36 14.91 -18.51 10.39
C VAL A 36 13.51 -18.12 9.92
N GLY A 37 12.61 -17.78 10.85
CA GLY A 37 11.26 -17.28 10.51
C GLY A 37 11.30 -16.00 9.67
N ALA A 38 12.17 -15.05 10.00
CA ALA A 38 12.33 -13.82 9.24
C ALA A 38 12.84 -14.09 7.81
N ILE A 39 13.82 -15.00 7.65
CA ILE A 39 14.34 -15.39 6.33
C ILE A 39 13.24 -16.04 5.48
N TRP A 40 12.47 -16.98 6.04
CA TRP A 40 11.37 -17.62 5.32
C TRP A 40 10.25 -16.64 4.98
N THR A 41 9.90 -15.74 5.89
CA THR A 41 8.92 -14.68 5.62
C THR A 41 9.39 -13.76 4.50
N GLY A 42 10.65 -13.35 4.53
CA GLY A 42 11.26 -12.56 3.44
C GLY A 42 11.28 -13.28 2.11
N PHE A 43 11.60 -14.59 2.12
CA PHE A 43 11.59 -15.41 0.91
C PHE A 43 10.19 -15.56 0.31
N VAL A 44 9.19 -15.86 1.14
CA VAL A 44 7.78 -15.94 0.69
C VAL A 44 7.28 -14.58 0.17
N ALA A 45 7.63 -13.48 0.84
CA ALA A 45 7.30 -12.14 0.38
C ALA A 45 7.94 -11.83 -0.99
N LEU A 46 9.22 -12.22 -1.18
CA LEU A 46 9.91 -12.06 -2.46
C LEU A 46 9.24 -12.87 -3.58
N LEU A 47 8.88 -14.13 -3.31
CA LEU A 47 8.15 -14.96 -4.28
C LEU A 47 6.78 -14.36 -4.63
N PHE A 48 6.08 -13.82 -3.64
CA PHE A 48 4.80 -13.14 -3.87
C PHE A 48 4.97 -11.89 -4.75
N VAL A 49 5.98 -11.07 -4.48
CA VAL A 49 6.31 -9.89 -5.30
C VAL A 49 6.69 -10.32 -6.72
N ALA A 50 7.53 -11.35 -6.88
CA ALA A 50 7.91 -11.88 -8.19
C ALA A 50 6.69 -12.41 -8.96
N TRP A 51 5.78 -13.11 -8.28
CA TRP A 51 4.53 -13.58 -8.87
C TRP A 51 3.63 -12.43 -9.32
N CYS A 52 3.48 -11.37 -8.50
CA CYS A 52 2.73 -10.18 -8.89
C CYS A 52 3.39 -9.42 -10.05
N ALA A 53 4.71 -9.41 -10.11
CA ALA A 53 5.47 -8.71 -11.15
C ALA A 53 5.50 -9.46 -12.50
N TYR A 54 5.29 -10.78 -12.50
CA TYR A 54 5.41 -11.61 -13.71
C TYR A 54 4.44 -11.21 -14.83
N ASP A 55 3.22 -10.80 -14.47
CA ASP A 55 2.16 -10.40 -15.42
C ASP A 55 1.78 -8.91 -15.23
N LEU A 56 2.78 -8.08 -14.97
CA LEU A 56 2.54 -6.64 -14.80
C LEU A 56 2.35 -6.00 -16.17
N PRO A 57 1.25 -5.27 -16.42
CA PRO A 57 1.05 -4.54 -17.66
C PRO A 57 2.14 -3.47 -17.84
N GLY A 58 2.77 -3.48 -19.01
CA GLY A 58 3.84 -2.54 -19.34
C GLY A 58 3.37 -1.10 -19.50
N PRO A 59 4.30 -0.13 -19.52
CA PRO A 59 4.01 1.30 -19.70
C PRO A 59 3.38 1.62 -21.07
N GLU A 60 3.44 0.70 -22.03
CA GLU A 60 2.85 0.83 -23.36
C GLU A 60 1.33 1.06 -23.32
N ARG A 61 0.67 0.51 -22.28
CA ARG A 61 -0.76 0.75 -22.05
C ARG A 61 -1.12 2.21 -21.79
N LEU A 62 -0.21 3.02 -21.25
CA LEU A 62 -0.46 4.45 -21.09
C LEU A 62 -0.65 5.15 -22.46
N ASN A 63 0.15 4.77 -23.45
CA ASN A 63 0.03 5.31 -24.80
C ASN A 63 -1.25 4.82 -25.51
N GLU A 64 -1.70 3.61 -25.22
CA GLU A 64 -2.98 3.09 -25.74
C GLU A 64 -4.19 3.79 -25.13
N LEU A 65 -4.12 4.12 -23.84
CA LEU A 65 -5.18 4.83 -23.13
C LEU A 65 -5.36 6.26 -23.63
N GLN A 66 -4.28 6.91 -24.08
CA GLN A 66 -4.33 8.22 -24.71
C GLN A 66 -4.89 8.18 -26.15
N ARG A 67 -4.92 6.99 -26.77
CA ARG A 67 -5.31 6.80 -28.17
C ARG A 67 -6.69 6.15 -28.39
N ARG A 68 -7.49 5.93 -27.34
CA ARG A 68 -8.84 5.40 -27.55
C ARG A 68 -9.66 6.45 -28.31
N PRO A 69 -9.97 6.21 -29.59
CA PRO A 69 -10.71 7.19 -30.39
C PRO A 69 -12.13 7.29 -29.85
N SER A 70 -12.56 8.47 -29.46
CA SER A 70 -13.96 8.80 -29.35
C SER A 70 -14.49 9.14 -30.74
N VAL A 71 -15.64 8.57 -31.12
CA VAL A 71 -16.33 8.89 -32.36
C VAL A 71 -17.42 9.91 -32.01
N THR A 72 -17.21 11.16 -32.45
CA THR A 72 -18.20 12.21 -32.30
C THR A 72 -18.96 12.36 -33.59
N LEU A 73 -20.26 12.12 -33.58
CA LEU A 73 -21.15 12.33 -34.71
C LEU A 73 -21.68 13.76 -34.66
N LEU A 74 -21.39 14.53 -35.69
CA LEU A 74 -21.90 15.88 -35.85
C LEU A 74 -22.96 15.90 -36.93
N ALA A 75 -23.98 16.74 -36.77
CA ALA A 75 -24.93 17.08 -37.82
C ALA A 75 -24.25 17.97 -38.90
N ALA A 76 -24.92 18.16 -40.03
CA ALA A 76 -24.40 18.98 -41.14
C ALA A 76 -24.19 20.45 -40.73
N ASP A 77 -24.85 20.93 -39.73
CA ASP A 77 -24.71 22.28 -39.14
C ASP A 77 -23.63 22.36 -38.04
N GLY A 78 -22.90 21.25 -37.77
CA GLY A 78 -21.87 21.16 -36.74
C GLY A 78 -22.40 20.89 -35.33
N SER A 79 -23.70 20.73 -35.16
CA SER A 79 -24.26 20.37 -33.83
C SER A 79 -23.96 18.92 -33.47
N LEU A 80 -23.75 18.66 -32.18
CA LEU A 80 -23.46 17.33 -31.68
C LEU A 80 -24.70 16.45 -31.73
N ILE A 81 -24.67 15.34 -32.50
CA ILE A 81 -25.73 14.33 -32.54
C ILE A 81 -25.50 13.27 -31.45
N ALA A 82 -24.32 12.73 -31.42
CA ALA A 82 -23.94 11.68 -30.45
C ALA A 82 -22.43 11.57 -30.30
N SER A 83 -21.97 11.17 -29.13
CA SER A 83 -20.59 10.79 -28.89
C SER A 83 -20.55 9.36 -28.42
N TYR A 84 -19.78 8.50 -29.11
CA TYR A 84 -19.57 7.10 -28.77
C TYR A 84 -18.11 6.90 -28.40
N GLY A 85 -17.87 6.23 -27.28
CA GLY A 85 -16.57 5.97 -26.70
C GLY A 85 -16.50 6.51 -25.29
N ASP A 86 -15.33 6.35 -24.68
CA ASP A 86 -15.09 7.01 -23.39
C ASP A 86 -15.21 8.52 -23.61
N LEU A 87 -16.18 9.15 -22.96
CA LEU A 87 -16.37 10.62 -22.97
C LEU A 87 -15.18 11.25 -22.24
N PHE A 88 -14.07 11.35 -22.94
CA PHE A 88 -12.99 12.23 -22.52
C PHE A 88 -13.38 13.63 -22.99
N GLY A 89 -13.88 14.43 -22.06
CA GLY A 89 -13.78 15.88 -22.20
C GLY A 89 -12.32 16.29 -22.36
N ASP A 90 -12.06 17.54 -22.64
CA ASP A 90 -10.69 18.07 -22.62
C ASP A 90 -10.01 17.68 -21.30
N THR A 91 -8.75 17.20 -21.38
CA THR A 91 -7.98 16.84 -20.20
C THR A 91 -7.88 18.06 -19.28
N VAL A 92 -8.44 17.93 -18.11
CA VAL A 92 -8.46 19.00 -17.12
C VAL A 92 -7.10 19.03 -16.43
N ARG A 93 -6.45 20.21 -16.45
CA ARG A 93 -5.21 20.44 -15.71
C ARG A 93 -5.55 20.87 -14.28
N LEU A 94 -4.73 20.49 -13.34
CA LEU A 94 -4.90 20.88 -11.94
C LEU A 94 -4.92 22.41 -11.77
N ALA A 95 -4.11 23.12 -12.55
CA ALA A 95 -4.04 24.59 -12.57
C ALA A 95 -5.32 25.29 -13.04
N ASP A 96 -6.15 24.61 -13.84
CA ASP A 96 -7.38 25.15 -14.41
C ASP A 96 -8.59 24.90 -13.50
N LEU A 97 -8.41 24.11 -12.43
CA LEU A 97 -9.46 23.76 -11.50
C LEU A 97 -9.56 24.76 -10.34
N PRO A 98 -10.79 25.01 -9.85
CA PRO A 98 -10.97 25.72 -8.60
C PRO A 98 -10.28 24.96 -7.45
N PRO A 99 -9.51 25.63 -6.57
CA PRO A 99 -8.69 24.95 -5.55
C PRO A 99 -9.48 24.04 -4.61
N TYR A 100 -10.73 24.36 -4.34
CA TYR A 100 -11.58 23.56 -3.47
C TYR A 100 -11.90 22.16 -4.03
N LEU A 101 -11.82 21.94 -5.34
CA LEU A 101 -12.14 20.65 -5.95
C LEU A 101 -11.05 19.59 -5.65
N PRO A 102 -9.76 19.82 -5.97
CA PRO A 102 -8.72 18.87 -5.57
C PRO A 102 -8.61 18.72 -4.05
N GLU A 103 -8.81 19.79 -3.28
CA GLU A 103 -8.82 19.73 -1.80
C GLU A 103 -9.93 18.84 -1.26
N ALA A 104 -11.14 18.89 -1.83
CA ALA A 104 -12.26 18.04 -1.42
C ALA A 104 -11.97 16.56 -1.75
N VAL A 105 -11.37 16.28 -2.91
CA VAL A 105 -10.95 14.92 -3.30
C VAL A 105 -9.90 14.38 -2.34
N LEU A 106 -8.87 15.18 -2.07
CA LEU A 106 -7.81 14.80 -1.12
C LEU A 106 -8.37 14.56 0.29
N ALA A 107 -9.28 15.41 0.75
CA ALA A 107 -9.88 15.28 2.06
C ALA A 107 -10.72 14.01 2.23
N THR A 108 -11.35 13.54 1.16
CA THR A 108 -12.21 12.35 1.16
C THR A 108 -11.45 11.06 0.90
N GLU A 109 -10.58 11.06 -0.10
CA GLU A 109 -9.94 9.85 -0.60
C GLU A 109 -8.59 9.58 0.05
N ASP A 110 -7.75 10.62 0.16
CA ASP A 110 -6.36 10.46 0.63
C ASP A 110 -5.80 11.74 1.24
N ARG A 111 -6.12 12.01 2.49
CA ARG A 111 -5.71 13.26 3.19
C ARG A 111 -4.20 13.48 3.27
N ARG A 112 -3.42 12.42 3.09
CA ARG A 112 -1.96 12.47 3.19
C ARG A 112 -1.29 12.15 1.87
N PHE A 113 -1.99 12.36 0.77
CA PHE A 113 -1.50 12.05 -0.57
C PHE A 113 -0.09 12.57 -0.84
N TYR A 114 0.22 13.79 -0.43
CA TYR A 114 1.52 14.41 -0.61
C TYR A 114 2.60 13.93 0.38
N ASP A 115 2.21 13.24 1.46
CA ASP A 115 3.11 12.83 2.55
C ASP A 115 3.63 11.40 2.43
N HIS A 116 3.12 10.60 1.48
CA HIS A 116 3.54 9.22 1.31
C HIS A 116 3.93 8.92 -0.14
N PHE A 117 4.62 7.81 -0.35
CA PHE A 117 5.09 7.35 -1.65
C PHE A 117 4.23 6.17 -2.15
N GLY A 118 3.07 6.48 -2.71
CA GLY A 118 2.13 5.52 -3.30
C GLY A 118 1.35 4.65 -2.31
N LEU A 119 1.89 4.38 -1.14
CA LEU A 119 1.30 3.55 -0.09
C LEU A 119 1.23 4.33 1.22
N ASP A 120 0.05 4.49 1.79
CA ASP A 120 -0.13 5.08 3.12
C ASP A 120 -0.18 4.01 4.21
N LEU A 121 1.00 3.59 4.72
CA LEU A 121 1.08 2.58 5.77
C LEU A 121 0.35 2.99 7.06
N ARG A 122 0.32 4.30 7.39
CA ARG A 122 -0.40 4.80 8.57
C ARG A 122 -1.91 4.77 8.34
N GLY A 123 -2.37 5.10 7.12
CA GLY A 123 -3.77 4.97 6.72
C GLY A 123 -4.25 3.53 6.74
N ILE A 124 -3.45 2.61 6.21
CA ILE A 124 -3.72 1.16 6.25
C ILE A 124 -3.84 0.67 7.70
N ALA A 125 -2.88 1.01 8.57
CA ALA A 125 -2.91 0.61 9.98
C ALA A 125 -4.16 1.17 10.71
N ARG A 126 -4.50 2.43 10.45
CA ARG A 126 -5.72 3.06 10.98
C ARG A 126 -6.98 2.36 10.47
N ALA A 127 -7.07 2.07 9.17
CA ALA A 127 -8.22 1.39 8.57
C ALA A 127 -8.40 -0.01 9.17
N ILE A 128 -7.32 -0.77 9.34
CA ILE A 128 -7.35 -2.08 10.00
C ILE A 128 -7.87 -1.94 11.44
N TYR A 129 -7.32 -1.01 12.22
CA TYR A 129 -7.74 -0.78 13.60
C TYR A 129 -9.23 -0.46 13.70
N VAL A 130 -9.73 0.47 12.86
CA VAL A 130 -11.14 0.88 12.85
C VAL A 130 -12.05 -0.27 12.43
N ASN A 131 -11.69 -1.02 11.38
CA ASN A 131 -12.49 -2.13 10.87
C ASN A 131 -12.56 -3.28 11.88
N VAL A 132 -11.44 -3.60 12.54
CA VAL A 132 -11.40 -4.64 13.58
C VAL A 132 -12.22 -4.22 14.81
N THR A 133 -12.12 -2.96 15.25
CA THR A 133 -12.85 -2.47 16.44
C THR A 133 -14.34 -2.34 16.20
N ARG A 134 -14.77 -2.07 14.96
CA ARG A 134 -16.20 -1.96 14.60
C ARG A 134 -16.81 -3.26 14.13
N GLY A 135 -16.00 -4.28 13.80
CA GLY A 135 -16.47 -5.56 13.29
C GLY A 135 -17.00 -5.52 11.86
N GLU A 136 -16.81 -4.42 11.16
CA GLU A 136 -17.27 -4.21 9.78
C GLU A 136 -16.28 -3.38 8.96
N LEU A 137 -16.33 -3.51 7.63
CA LEU A 137 -15.46 -2.79 6.69
C LEU A 137 -15.99 -1.37 6.45
N VAL A 138 -15.70 -0.45 7.37
CA VAL A 138 -16.16 0.96 7.32
C VAL A 138 -15.17 1.85 6.59
N GLN A 139 -13.87 1.56 6.67
CA GLN A 139 -12.82 2.42 6.15
C GLN A 139 -11.91 1.70 5.15
N GLY A 140 -11.75 2.28 3.95
CA GLY A 140 -10.76 1.85 2.98
C GLY A 140 -9.37 2.39 3.31
N GLY A 141 -8.34 1.64 2.94
CA GLY A 141 -6.93 2.05 3.10
C GLY A 141 -6.20 2.20 1.78
N SER A 142 -6.92 2.32 0.65
CA SER A 142 -6.30 2.52 -0.68
C SER A 142 -6.02 4.00 -0.92
N THR A 143 -4.84 4.30 -1.46
CA THR A 143 -4.43 5.67 -1.81
C THR A 143 -4.95 6.08 -3.19
N ILE A 144 -4.91 7.38 -3.51
CA ILE A 144 -5.21 7.91 -4.83
C ILE A 144 -4.32 7.24 -5.89
N THR A 145 -3.02 7.10 -5.65
CA THR A 145 -2.09 6.45 -6.56
C THR A 145 -2.46 4.99 -6.84
N GLN A 146 -2.90 4.25 -5.82
CA GLN A 146 -3.40 2.88 -6.01
C GLN A 146 -4.68 2.83 -6.83
N GLN A 147 -5.57 3.79 -6.66
CA GLN A 147 -6.80 3.88 -7.44
C GLN A 147 -6.50 4.20 -8.90
N VAL A 148 -5.54 5.11 -9.18
CA VAL A 148 -5.05 5.40 -10.54
C VAL A 148 -4.46 4.13 -11.15
N ALA A 149 -3.56 3.43 -10.43
CA ALA A 149 -2.97 2.18 -10.89
C ALA A 149 -4.03 1.15 -11.27
N LYS A 150 -5.03 0.95 -10.41
CA LYS A 150 -6.15 0.05 -10.66
C LYS A 150 -6.94 0.43 -11.91
N ASN A 151 -7.30 1.70 -12.05
CA ASN A 151 -8.19 2.16 -13.12
C ASN A 151 -7.51 2.21 -14.49
N LEU A 152 -6.19 2.44 -14.52
CA LEU A 152 -5.43 2.52 -15.77
C LEU A 152 -4.94 1.16 -16.27
N PHE A 153 -4.52 0.27 -15.38
CA PHE A 153 -3.75 -0.91 -15.77
C PHE A 153 -4.43 -2.23 -15.48
N LEU A 154 -5.36 -2.28 -14.52
CA LEU A 154 -5.87 -3.55 -14.00
C LEU A 154 -7.34 -3.78 -14.37
N THR A 155 -7.71 -5.05 -14.40
CA THR A 155 -9.09 -5.48 -14.59
C THR A 155 -9.89 -5.38 -13.29
N PRO A 156 -11.24 -5.30 -13.35
CA PRO A 156 -12.08 -5.13 -12.14
C PRO A 156 -12.14 -6.37 -11.21
N GLU A 157 -11.45 -7.46 -11.54
CA GLU A 157 -11.42 -8.68 -10.72
C GLU A 157 -10.87 -8.42 -9.32
N ARG A 158 -11.48 -9.05 -8.31
CA ARG A 158 -11.06 -8.92 -6.91
C ARG A 158 -10.20 -10.11 -6.51
N SER A 159 -8.87 -9.94 -6.53
CA SER A 159 -7.91 -10.96 -6.09
C SER A 159 -6.76 -10.34 -5.28
N LEU A 160 -6.10 -11.15 -4.45
CA LEU A 160 -4.88 -10.72 -3.73
C LEU A 160 -3.74 -10.44 -4.71
N HIS A 161 -3.65 -11.21 -5.80
CA HIS A 161 -2.69 -10.98 -6.88
C HIS A 161 -2.85 -9.59 -7.47
N ARG A 162 -4.07 -9.23 -7.88
CA ARG A 162 -4.38 -7.89 -8.39
C ARG A 162 -4.06 -6.80 -7.35
N LYS A 163 -4.32 -7.03 -6.06
CA LYS A 163 -3.96 -6.06 -5.03
C LYS A 163 -2.45 -5.87 -4.89
N GLY A 164 -1.68 -6.95 -5.04
CA GLY A 164 -0.22 -6.88 -5.12
C GLY A 164 0.28 -6.10 -6.34
N GLN A 165 -0.31 -6.35 -7.51
CA GLN A 165 -0.02 -5.58 -8.74
C GLN A 165 -0.34 -4.10 -8.60
N GLU A 166 -1.50 -3.77 -8.00
CA GLU A 166 -1.91 -2.39 -7.70
C GLU A 166 -0.87 -1.66 -6.84
N MET A 167 -0.31 -2.33 -5.82
CA MET A 167 0.75 -1.76 -4.98
C MET A 167 2.05 -1.53 -5.75
N LEU A 168 2.48 -2.49 -6.57
CA LEU A 168 3.69 -2.35 -7.39
C LEU A 168 3.55 -1.25 -8.44
N LEU A 169 2.41 -1.17 -9.11
CA LEU A 169 2.12 -0.12 -10.08
C LEU A 169 2.03 1.26 -9.41
N ALA A 170 1.46 1.34 -8.20
CA ALA A 170 1.43 2.59 -7.45
C ALA A 170 2.84 3.10 -7.13
N LEU A 171 3.76 2.22 -6.70
CA LEU A 171 5.16 2.58 -6.47
C LEU A 171 5.87 3.00 -7.77
N TRP A 172 5.57 2.33 -8.88
CA TRP A 172 6.10 2.70 -10.19
C TRP A 172 5.59 4.06 -10.66
N LEU A 173 4.28 4.34 -10.50
CA LEU A 173 3.69 5.65 -10.81
C LEU A 173 4.37 6.78 -10.03
N GLU A 174 4.55 6.62 -8.74
CA GLU A 174 5.22 7.62 -7.89
C GLU A 174 6.70 7.86 -8.25
N LYS A 175 7.34 6.86 -8.85
CA LYS A 175 8.71 7.01 -9.35
C LYS A 175 8.76 7.75 -10.69
N THR A 176 7.70 7.65 -11.49
CA THR A 176 7.66 8.10 -12.88
C THR A 176 6.99 9.47 -13.03
N PHE A 177 6.00 9.76 -12.19
CA PHE A 177 5.18 10.96 -12.24
C PHE A 177 5.27 11.75 -10.93
N THR A 178 5.08 13.06 -11.02
CA THR A 178 4.92 13.93 -9.87
C THR A 178 3.56 13.72 -9.19
N LYS A 179 3.41 14.15 -7.96
CA LYS A 179 2.14 14.09 -7.23
C LYS A 179 1.00 14.79 -7.97
N ASP A 180 1.28 15.96 -8.51
CA ASP A 180 0.30 16.75 -9.25
C ASP A 180 -0.14 16.05 -10.54
N GLU A 181 0.78 15.44 -11.29
CA GLU A 181 0.47 14.64 -12.47
C GLU A 181 -0.38 13.40 -12.11
N ILE A 182 -0.09 12.72 -10.98
CA ILE A 182 -0.90 11.59 -10.51
C ILE A 182 -2.30 12.05 -10.11
N LEU A 183 -2.41 13.21 -9.46
CA LEU A 183 -3.71 13.80 -9.11
C LEU A 183 -4.51 14.21 -10.36
N GLU A 184 -3.85 14.78 -11.37
CA GLU A 184 -4.47 15.07 -12.66
C GLU A 184 -4.98 13.79 -13.35
N LEU A 185 -4.16 12.74 -13.38
CA LEU A 185 -4.57 11.43 -13.90
C LEU A 185 -5.78 10.88 -13.14
N TYR A 186 -5.81 11.05 -11.81
CA TYR A 186 -6.93 10.65 -10.99
C TYR A 186 -8.21 11.41 -11.37
N LEU A 187 -8.15 12.74 -11.38
CA LEU A 187 -9.31 13.61 -11.68
C LEU A 187 -9.86 13.40 -13.09
N ASN A 188 -8.99 13.09 -14.05
CA ASN A 188 -9.39 12.82 -15.42
C ASN A 188 -9.93 11.39 -15.67
N ARG A 189 -9.76 10.46 -14.69
CA ARG A 189 -10.12 9.05 -14.86
C ARG A 189 -11.14 8.54 -13.87
N VAL A 190 -11.31 9.22 -12.76
CA VAL A 190 -12.26 8.80 -11.75
C VAL A 190 -13.67 9.19 -12.16
N TYR A 191 -14.52 8.19 -12.19
CA TYR A 191 -15.95 8.34 -12.37
C TYR A 191 -16.57 8.84 -11.05
N PHE A 192 -17.01 10.09 -11.06
CA PHE A 192 -17.66 10.71 -9.90
C PHE A 192 -19.16 10.40 -9.79
N GLY A 193 -19.62 9.29 -10.35
CA GLY A 193 -21.01 8.85 -10.17
C GLY A 193 -22.04 9.54 -11.06
N ALA A 194 -21.62 10.30 -12.07
CA ALA A 194 -22.53 11.01 -13.00
C ALA A 194 -22.93 10.16 -14.22
N GLY A 195 -22.89 8.82 -14.10
CA GLY A 195 -23.38 7.95 -15.15
C GLY A 195 -24.87 7.71 -14.99
N THR A 196 -25.64 8.38 -15.71
CA THR A 196 -26.99 7.99 -16.11
C THR A 196 -26.98 7.49 -17.51
#